data_d1275fd2d43159fe2285333657f337a1
#
_entry.id   d1275fd2d43159fe2285333657f337a1
#
_cell.length_a   1.000
_cell.length_b   1.000
_cell.length_c   1.000
_cell.angle_alpha   90.00
_cell.angle_beta   90.00
_cell.angle_gamma   90.00
#
_symmetry.space_group_name_H-M   'P 1'
#
loop_
_entity.id
_entity.type
_entity.pdbx_description
1 polymer ?
#
loop_
_entity_poly.entity_id
_entity_poly.type
_entity_poly.pdbx_seq_one_letter_code
_entity_poly.pdbx_strand_id
1 'polypeptide(L)'
;MLFRSDIKRIADTFIKRESIPKFSRVVSREEIRSNDYNLNIPRYVDSSEAAEHWDVYASMFGGIPTAEIDEMSEFWTAFPALKKALFTESGIPYVNVSTPDIKSAIKSHPDVVGFENAFNAAFSTFPAFLKEELIDRMGSIEISKAETVLSADIFERLKDIPLIDKYAAFQLLDDDWTGISIDLEMLQTEGFAATKKVDPNLVIKKKDGKDQEVQEGWVGHIIPFDLVQATLLSAETDELHGLESRLAEIPSEYESILDEMTEEDKESCNDVLTEEGDAFVPKEVSKKIKELKKDRSPESVALRTLLEKVESLVKSEKEIKAEIKAKSAALQAKTKDTIERLSDEQALDLLEKKWIAPLIESIHKLPDTVIDSLVSKIQALQNKYATTFFEVEQQISETEATLSGMIDDLEGNEYDMLGLNELKKLLGGSAE
;
A
#
# COMPACT_ATOMS: atom_id res chain seq x y z
N MET A 1 5.02 14.55 14.09
CA MET A 1 6.43 14.14 14.19
C MET A 1 7.12 14.76 12.99
N LEU A 2 8.25 15.48 13.17
CA LEU A 2 9.00 16.03 12.04
C LEU A 2 9.92 14.93 11.50
N PHE A 3 9.87 14.70 10.18
CA PHE A 3 10.82 13.82 9.50
C PHE A 3 12.18 14.52 9.35
N ARG A 4 13.24 13.76 9.15
CA ARG A 4 14.58 14.33 8.91
C ARG A 4 14.64 15.15 7.61
N SER A 5 13.84 14.76 6.61
CA SER A 5 13.63 15.53 5.37
C SER A 5 13.07 16.93 5.63
N ASP A 6 12.12 17.07 6.57
CA ASP A 6 11.58 18.37 6.97
C ASP A 6 12.65 19.24 7.63
N ILE A 7 13.44 18.65 8.53
CA ILE A 7 14.55 19.34 9.20
C ILE A 7 15.59 19.81 8.18
N LYS A 8 15.96 18.93 7.23
CA LYS A 8 16.89 19.28 6.16
C LYS A 8 16.33 20.38 5.26
N ARG A 9 15.07 20.32 4.88
CA ARG A 9 14.40 21.34 4.06
C ARG A 9 14.39 22.70 4.77
N ILE A 10 14.07 22.72 6.07
CA ILE A 10 14.10 23.96 6.87
C ILE A 10 15.52 24.50 6.93
N ALA A 11 16.52 23.68 7.24
CA ALA A 11 17.91 24.08 7.34
C ALA A 11 18.45 24.62 6.02
N ASP A 12 18.25 23.90 4.91
CA ASP A 12 18.68 24.30 3.58
C ASP A 12 18.03 25.62 3.15
N THR A 13 16.72 25.77 3.37
CA THR A 13 15.97 27.01 3.05
C THR A 13 16.46 28.20 3.87
N PHE A 14 16.74 27.99 5.15
CA PHE A 14 17.28 29.03 6.03
C PHE A 14 18.69 29.45 5.62
N ILE A 15 19.58 28.50 5.36
CA ILE A 15 20.97 28.76 4.95
C ILE A 15 21.01 29.52 3.62
N LYS A 16 20.22 29.10 2.64
CA LYS A 16 20.16 29.72 1.30
C LYS A 16 19.34 31.00 1.28
N ARG A 17 18.58 31.31 2.33
CA ARG A 17 17.64 32.43 2.40
C ARG A 17 16.68 32.45 1.23
N GLU A 18 16.04 31.31 0.98
CA GLU A 18 15.07 31.16 -0.11
C GLU A 18 13.66 31.56 0.35
N SER A 19 12.93 32.25 -0.55
CA SER A 19 11.50 32.49 -0.38
C SER A 19 10.74 31.44 -1.21
N ILE A 20 10.02 30.56 -0.54
CA ILE A 20 9.24 29.47 -1.16
C ILE A 20 7.77 29.69 -0.81
N PRO A 21 6.87 29.75 -1.81
CA PRO A 21 5.43 29.93 -1.57
C PRO A 21 4.88 28.95 -0.53
N LYS A 22 4.04 29.42 0.36
CA LYS A 22 3.42 28.66 1.46
C LYS A 22 4.38 28.02 2.48
N PHE A 23 5.72 28.17 2.33
CA PHE A 23 6.70 27.51 3.18
C PHE A 23 7.65 28.51 3.87
N SER A 24 8.24 29.44 3.14
CA SER A 24 9.22 30.39 3.70
C SER A 24 9.19 31.72 2.97
N ARG A 25 9.55 32.80 3.68
CA ARG A 25 9.71 34.13 3.09
C ARG A 25 10.86 34.88 3.76
N VAL A 26 11.71 35.48 2.95
CA VAL A 26 12.73 36.45 3.42
C VAL A 26 12.06 37.81 3.59
N VAL A 27 12.06 38.33 4.79
CA VAL A 27 11.36 39.57 5.17
C VAL A 27 12.39 40.63 5.52
N SER A 28 12.23 41.84 4.99
CA SER A 28 13.12 42.97 5.30
C SER A 28 12.87 43.53 6.71
N ARG A 29 13.90 44.20 7.28
CA ARG A 29 13.76 44.86 8.57
C ARG A 29 12.71 45.98 8.52
N GLU A 30 12.59 46.67 7.39
CA GLU A 30 11.61 47.73 7.16
C GLU A 30 10.18 47.19 7.23
N GLU A 31 9.94 46.05 6.59
CA GLU A 31 8.62 45.39 6.63
C GLU A 31 8.28 44.91 8.04
N ILE A 32 9.23 44.35 8.79
CA ILE A 32 9.02 43.96 10.19
C ILE A 32 8.67 45.20 11.04
N ARG A 33 9.37 46.33 10.82
CA ARG A 33 9.11 47.58 11.51
C ARG A 33 7.72 48.13 11.19
N SER A 34 7.31 48.10 9.93
CA SER A 34 5.97 48.56 9.54
C SER A 34 4.84 47.69 10.09
N ASN A 35 5.15 46.49 10.53
CA ASN A 35 4.26 45.56 11.24
C ASN A 35 4.43 45.58 12.77
N ASP A 36 4.86 46.71 13.32
CA ASP A 36 5.06 46.92 14.78
C ASP A 36 5.98 45.86 15.41
N TYR A 37 7.01 45.42 14.69
CA TYR A 37 7.95 44.34 15.10
C TYR A 37 7.27 43.01 15.42
N ASN A 38 6.07 42.77 14.87
CA ASN A 38 5.39 41.52 15.05
C ASN A 38 6.08 40.42 14.23
N LEU A 39 6.58 39.38 14.90
CA LEU A 39 7.32 38.25 14.29
C LEU A 39 6.42 37.02 14.11
N ASN A 40 5.10 37.15 14.19
CA ASN A 40 4.19 36.04 13.97
C ASN A 40 4.25 35.55 12.53
N ILE A 41 4.68 34.30 12.31
CA ILE A 41 4.94 33.70 11.00
C ILE A 41 3.74 33.81 10.05
N PRO A 42 2.47 33.50 10.44
CA PRO A 42 1.33 33.58 9.54
C PRO A 42 1.10 34.97 8.91
N ARG A 43 1.68 36.03 9.50
CA ARG A 43 1.63 37.39 8.90
C ARG A 43 2.48 37.52 7.64
N TYR A 44 3.50 36.71 7.51
CA TYR A 44 4.48 36.79 6.43
C TYR A 44 4.41 35.60 5.46
N VAL A 45 4.00 34.44 5.96
CA VAL A 45 3.85 33.23 5.18
C VAL A 45 2.46 32.66 5.45
N ASP A 46 1.62 32.72 4.45
CA ASP A 46 0.31 32.06 4.49
C ASP A 46 0.48 30.61 4.02
N SER A 47 0.43 29.69 4.96
CA SER A 47 0.46 28.23 4.70
C SER A 47 -0.94 27.61 4.63
N SER A 48 -2.00 28.42 4.72
CA SER A 48 -3.37 27.92 4.66
C SER A 48 -3.64 27.26 3.30
N GLU A 49 -4.42 26.21 3.33
CA GLU A 49 -5.02 25.68 2.10
C GLU A 49 -6.07 26.65 1.60
N ALA A 50 -6.19 26.79 0.28
CA ALA A 50 -7.27 27.56 -0.30
C ALA A 50 -8.61 26.94 0.11
N ALA A 51 -9.60 27.78 0.45
CA ALA A 51 -10.93 27.28 0.74
C ALA A 51 -11.47 26.52 -0.49
N GLU A 52 -12.12 25.40 -0.24
CA GLU A 52 -12.72 24.63 -1.32
C GLU A 52 -13.82 25.46 -1.98
N HIS A 53 -13.71 25.66 -3.28
CA HIS A 53 -14.67 26.36 -4.09
C HIS A 53 -15.50 25.39 -4.92
N TRP A 54 -16.82 25.56 -4.89
CA TRP A 54 -17.74 24.83 -5.74
C TRP A 54 -18.26 25.77 -6.81
N ASP A 55 -18.07 25.40 -8.07
CA ASP A 55 -18.68 26.11 -9.19
C ASP A 55 -20.16 25.75 -9.28
N VAL A 56 -21.02 26.75 -9.19
CA VAL A 56 -22.49 26.56 -9.14
C VAL A 56 -23.01 25.96 -10.45
N TYR A 57 -22.49 26.42 -11.60
CA TYR A 57 -22.94 25.91 -12.89
C TYR A 57 -22.50 24.46 -13.09
N ALA A 58 -21.24 24.12 -12.78
CA ALA A 58 -20.75 22.76 -12.83
C ALA A 58 -21.53 21.82 -11.89
N SER A 59 -21.89 22.29 -10.70
CA SER A 59 -22.74 21.53 -9.75
C SER A 59 -24.16 21.31 -10.25
N MET A 60 -24.68 22.22 -11.09
CA MET A 60 -26.02 22.08 -11.66
C MET A 60 -26.06 21.23 -12.92
N PHE A 61 -25.10 21.38 -13.81
CA PHE A 61 -25.15 20.87 -15.18
C PHE A 61 -23.96 19.95 -15.55
N GLY A 62 -22.99 19.81 -14.68
CA GLY A 62 -21.78 19.01 -14.92
C GLY A 62 -20.68 19.77 -15.65
N GLY A 63 -19.58 19.05 -15.91
CA GLY A 63 -18.36 19.61 -16.47
C GLY A 63 -17.41 20.16 -15.41
N ILE A 64 -16.11 20.07 -15.67
CA ILE A 64 -15.05 20.55 -14.78
C ILE A 64 -14.66 21.98 -15.18
N PRO A 65 -14.67 22.97 -14.26
CA PRO A 65 -14.23 24.32 -14.57
C PRO A 65 -12.75 24.33 -15.01
N THR A 66 -12.46 25.00 -16.13
CA THR A 66 -11.09 25.11 -16.65
C THR A 66 -10.15 25.77 -15.63
N ALA A 67 -10.67 26.68 -14.82
CA ALA A 67 -9.90 27.35 -13.77
C ALA A 67 -9.34 26.37 -12.72
N GLU A 68 -10.13 25.35 -12.29
CA GLU A 68 -9.67 24.34 -11.34
C GLU A 68 -8.62 23.40 -11.94
N ILE A 69 -8.71 23.14 -13.26
CA ILE A 69 -7.66 22.41 -13.99
C ILE A 69 -6.39 23.25 -14.08
N ASP A 70 -6.49 24.56 -14.29
CA ASP A 70 -5.35 25.45 -14.38
C ASP A 70 -4.59 25.60 -13.05
N GLU A 71 -5.20 25.32 -11.91
CA GLU A 71 -4.53 25.25 -10.61
C GLU A 71 -3.41 24.21 -10.57
N MET A 72 -3.48 23.16 -11.40
CA MET A 72 -2.43 22.16 -11.57
C MET A 72 -1.32 22.63 -12.53
N SER A 73 -1.00 23.92 -12.55
CA SER A 73 -0.08 24.56 -13.50
C SER A 73 1.32 23.95 -13.53
N GLU A 74 1.80 23.41 -12.42
CA GLU A 74 3.08 22.70 -12.31
C GLU A 74 3.14 21.49 -13.25
N PHE A 75 2.06 20.70 -13.32
CA PHE A 75 1.96 19.55 -14.22
C PHE A 75 1.86 19.98 -15.68
N TRP A 76 1.09 21.05 -15.97
CA TRP A 76 0.95 21.54 -17.34
C TRP A 76 2.22 22.23 -17.86
N THR A 77 3.08 22.72 -16.96
CA THR A 77 4.41 23.21 -17.30
C THR A 77 5.35 22.07 -17.65
N ALA A 78 5.31 20.98 -16.89
CA ALA A 78 6.12 19.78 -17.13
C ALA A 78 5.61 18.96 -18.33
N PHE A 79 4.29 18.90 -18.54
CA PHE A 79 3.61 18.12 -19.58
C PHE A 79 2.72 19.00 -20.47
N PRO A 80 3.31 19.83 -21.36
CA PRO A 80 2.56 20.88 -22.07
C PRO A 80 1.46 20.37 -23.01
N ALA A 81 1.63 19.17 -23.60
CA ALA A 81 0.64 18.60 -24.51
C ALA A 81 -0.40 17.74 -23.80
N LEU A 82 -0.12 17.28 -22.59
CA LEU A 82 -0.96 16.34 -21.84
C LEU A 82 -2.35 16.91 -21.53
N LYS A 83 -2.44 18.20 -21.15
CA LYS A 83 -3.72 18.85 -20.85
C LYS A 83 -4.73 18.71 -22.00
N LYS A 84 -4.30 18.96 -23.25
CA LYS A 84 -5.17 18.83 -24.44
C LYS A 84 -5.58 17.38 -24.73
N ALA A 85 -4.75 16.42 -24.37
CA ALA A 85 -5.03 15.01 -24.60
C ALA A 85 -6.06 14.46 -23.59
N LEU A 86 -6.03 15.00 -22.36
CA LEU A 86 -6.87 14.50 -21.26
C LEU A 86 -8.27 15.13 -21.23
N PHE A 87 -8.45 16.34 -21.76
CA PHE A 87 -9.70 17.06 -21.64
C PHE A 87 -10.29 17.44 -22.99
N THR A 88 -11.62 17.31 -23.10
CA THR A 88 -12.43 17.75 -24.23
C THR A 88 -13.33 18.92 -23.81
N GLU A 89 -13.53 19.90 -24.69
CA GLU A 89 -14.41 21.03 -24.42
C GLU A 89 -15.87 20.56 -24.26
N SER A 90 -16.52 20.99 -23.18
CA SER A 90 -17.94 20.74 -22.88
C SER A 90 -18.78 22.04 -22.90
N GLY A 91 -18.22 23.11 -23.51
CA GLY A 91 -18.75 24.46 -23.47
C GLY A 91 -17.87 25.36 -22.60
N ILE A 92 -17.45 26.51 -23.13
CA ILE A 92 -16.54 27.43 -22.43
C ILE A 92 -17.25 28.04 -21.20
N PRO A 93 -16.67 27.97 -19.97
CA PRO A 93 -15.31 27.56 -19.61
C PRO A 93 -15.21 26.15 -18.98
N TYR A 94 -15.96 25.16 -19.43
CA TYR A 94 -16.03 23.82 -18.84
C TYR A 94 -15.46 22.77 -19.78
N VAL A 95 -14.89 21.71 -19.21
CA VAL A 95 -14.33 20.57 -19.94
C VAL A 95 -14.74 19.24 -19.28
N ASN A 96 -14.65 18.16 -20.03
CA ASN A 96 -14.83 16.80 -19.55
C ASN A 96 -13.54 16.00 -19.74
N VAL A 97 -13.33 15.00 -18.90
CA VAL A 97 -12.24 14.03 -19.09
C VAL A 97 -12.54 13.19 -20.33
N SER A 98 -11.56 13.07 -21.24
CA SER A 98 -11.73 12.43 -22.54
C SER A 98 -11.69 10.90 -22.49
N THR A 99 -11.27 10.30 -21.39
CA THR A 99 -11.10 8.84 -21.24
C THR A 99 -11.48 8.36 -19.83
N PRO A 100 -12.10 7.18 -19.71
CA PRO A 100 -12.37 6.59 -18.40
C PRO A 100 -11.09 6.08 -17.71
N ASP A 101 -10.06 5.68 -18.47
CA ASP A 101 -8.78 5.22 -17.93
C ASP A 101 -7.74 6.35 -18.00
N ILE A 102 -7.85 7.26 -17.02
CA ILE A 102 -6.99 8.42 -16.87
C ILE A 102 -5.52 8.00 -16.67
N LYS A 103 -5.29 6.97 -15.83
CA LYS A 103 -3.93 6.52 -15.49
C LYS A 103 -3.17 5.99 -16.71
N SER A 104 -3.79 5.14 -17.50
CA SER A 104 -3.17 4.62 -18.73
C SER A 104 -2.95 5.71 -19.78
N ALA A 105 -3.89 6.66 -19.92
CA ALA A 105 -3.74 7.78 -20.83
C ALA A 105 -2.57 8.68 -20.44
N ILE A 106 -2.37 8.96 -19.16
CA ILE A 106 -1.24 9.74 -18.64
C ILE A 106 0.07 8.99 -18.86
N LYS A 107 0.15 7.72 -18.42
CA LYS A 107 1.39 6.92 -18.54
C LYS A 107 1.85 6.71 -19.98
N SER A 108 0.94 6.62 -20.93
CA SER A 108 1.28 6.44 -22.34
C SER A 108 1.58 7.75 -23.09
N HIS A 109 1.37 8.90 -22.47
CA HIS A 109 1.56 10.18 -23.14
C HIS A 109 3.04 10.50 -23.37
N PRO A 110 3.43 11.00 -24.57
CA PRO A 110 4.84 11.28 -24.89
C PRO A 110 5.57 12.18 -23.90
N ASP A 111 4.91 13.23 -23.36
CA ASP A 111 5.51 14.13 -22.37
C ASP A 111 5.86 13.38 -21.08
N VAL A 112 5.00 12.46 -20.63
CA VAL A 112 5.19 11.66 -19.41
C VAL A 112 6.27 10.60 -19.64
N VAL A 113 6.23 9.90 -20.78
CA VAL A 113 7.30 8.95 -21.17
C VAL A 113 8.65 9.68 -21.27
N GLY A 114 8.67 10.91 -21.80
CA GLY A 114 9.87 11.76 -21.83
C GLY A 114 10.40 12.10 -20.45
N PHE A 115 9.52 12.42 -19.51
CA PHE A 115 9.85 12.67 -18.10
C PHE A 115 10.43 11.42 -17.42
N GLU A 116 9.80 10.26 -17.57
CA GLU A 116 10.30 8.99 -17.03
C GLU A 116 11.68 8.63 -17.61
N ASN A 117 11.86 8.82 -18.92
CA ASN A 117 13.15 8.59 -19.57
C ASN A 117 14.24 9.54 -19.07
N ALA A 118 13.92 10.82 -18.87
CA ALA A 118 14.86 11.81 -18.33
C ALA A 118 15.28 11.44 -16.89
N PHE A 119 14.31 11.02 -16.06
CA PHE A 119 14.58 10.53 -14.71
C PHE A 119 15.48 9.30 -14.73
N ASN A 120 15.13 8.27 -15.51
CA ASN A 120 15.90 7.04 -15.62
C ASN A 120 17.33 7.31 -16.14
N ALA A 121 17.50 8.24 -17.08
CA ALA A 121 18.81 8.65 -17.56
C ALA A 121 19.64 9.32 -16.46
N ALA A 122 19.03 10.22 -15.65
CA ALA A 122 19.69 10.89 -14.54
C ALA A 122 20.18 9.90 -13.46
N PHE A 123 19.42 8.84 -13.20
CA PHE A 123 19.74 7.82 -12.20
C PHE A 123 20.48 6.60 -12.77
N SER A 124 20.75 6.52 -14.08
CA SER A 124 21.40 5.37 -14.71
C SER A 124 22.77 5.01 -14.13
N THR A 125 23.52 5.98 -13.64
CA THR A 125 24.84 5.78 -13.01
C THR A 125 24.80 5.74 -11.48
N PHE A 126 23.63 5.94 -10.88
CA PHE A 126 23.48 5.99 -9.44
C PHE A 126 23.83 4.67 -8.74
N PRO A 127 23.48 3.48 -9.26
CA PRO A 127 23.90 2.21 -8.67
C PRO A 127 25.42 2.06 -8.60
N ALA A 128 26.13 2.47 -9.65
CA ALA A 128 27.60 2.41 -9.67
C ALA A 128 28.21 3.39 -8.66
N PHE A 129 27.66 4.59 -8.53
CA PHE A 129 28.07 5.56 -7.51
C PHE A 129 27.87 5.04 -6.10
N LEU A 130 26.69 4.47 -5.80
CA LEU A 130 26.44 3.86 -4.49
C LEU A 130 27.39 2.71 -4.19
N LYS A 131 27.67 1.87 -5.18
CA LYS A 131 28.62 0.77 -5.04
C LYS A 131 30.03 1.27 -4.70
N GLU A 132 30.52 2.27 -5.41
CA GLU A 132 31.82 2.89 -5.14
C GLU A 132 31.87 3.46 -3.71
N GLU A 133 30.86 4.24 -3.30
CA GLU A 133 30.85 4.89 -2.00
C GLU A 133 30.62 3.93 -0.83
N LEU A 134 29.68 2.99 -0.95
CA LEU A 134 29.24 2.15 0.17
C LEU A 134 29.93 0.79 0.22
N ILE A 135 30.28 0.20 -0.93
CA ILE A 135 30.88 -1.14 -0.98
C ILE A 135 32.40 -1.02 -1.12
N ASP A 136 32.90 -0.34 -2.16
CA ASP A 136 34.35 -0.31 -2.44
C ASP A 136 35.11 0.48 -1.38
N ARG A 137 34.47 1.51 -0.80
CA ARG A 137 35.06 2.37 0.26
C ARG A 137 34.62 2.03 1.67
N MET A 138 33.87 0.93 1.91
CA MET A 138 33.26 0.62 3.22
C MET A 138 34.23 0.70 4.41
N GLY A 139 35.50 0.32 4.20
CA GLY A 139 36.53 0.34 5.24
C GLY A 139 37.13 1.71 5.54
N SER A 140 36.87 2.73 4.68
CA SER A 140 37.48 4.06 4.78
C SER A 140 36.51 5.21 4.71
N ILE A 141 35.23 4.95 4.45
CA ILE A 141 34.18 5.97 4.35
C ILE A 141 34.00 6.68 5.71
N GLU A 142 33.90 8.02 5.65
CA GLU A 142 33.59 8.81 6.83
C GLU A 142 32.06 8.83 7.04
N ILE A 143 31.54 7.92 7.86
CA ILE A 143 30.11 7.63 8.03
C ILE A 143 29.31 8.91 8.35
N SER A 144 29.87 9.79 9.19
CA SER A 144 29.22 11.05 9.57
C SER A 144 29.01 12.03 8.41
N LYS A 145 29.73 11.89 7.31
CA LYS A 145 29.63 12.74 6.12
C LYS A 145 28.98 12.03 4.91
N ALA A 146 28.98 10.71 4.94
CA ALA A 146 28.52 9.91 3.81
C ALA A 146 27.09 10.22 3.40
N GLU A 147 26.17 10.32 4.36
CA GLU A 147 24.78 10.72 4.11
C GLU A 147 24.69 12.07 3.36
N THR A 148 25.55 13.02 3.73
CA THR A 148 25.61 14.34 3.07
C THR A 148 26.08 14.22 1.63
N VAL A 149 27.08 13.37 1.36
CA VAL A 149 27.61 13.11 0.02
C VAL A 149 26.53 12.45 -0.86
N LEU A 150 25.89 11.40 -0.35
CA LEU A 150 24.84 10.66 -1.06
C LEU A 150 23.64 11.57 -1.35
N SER A 151 23.19 12.36 -0.37
CA SER A 151 22.08 13.29 -0.56
C SER A 151 22.40 14.42 -1.55
N ALA A 152 23.63 14.89 -1.59
CA ALA A 152 24.06 15.91 -2.56
C ALA A 152 24.04 15.36 -3.99
N ASP A 153 24.46 14.11 -4.19
CA ASP A 153 24.39 13.44 -5.50
C ASP A 153 22.93 13.28 -5.96
N ILE A 154 22.05 12.80 -5.08
CA ILE A 154 20.59 12.70 -5.36
C ILE A 154 20.03 14.08 -5.77
N PHE A 155 20.37 15.14 -5.04
CA PHE A 155 19.88 16.50 -5.33
C PHE A 155 20.38 17.03 -6.67
N GLU A 156 21.63 16.74 -7.03
CA GLU A 156 22.19 17.15 -8.32
C GLU A 156 21.52 16.39 -9.48
N ARG A 157 21.24 15.10 -9.33
CA ARG A 157 20.52 14.31 -10.33
C ARG A 157 19.07 14.78 -10.54
N LEU A 158 18.42 15.23 -9.47
CA LEU A 158 17.04 15.73 -9.53
C LEU A 158 16.92 17.20 -9.93
N LYS A 159 18.03 17.92 -10.10
CA LYS A 159 18.05 19.37 -10.33
C LYS A 159 17.20 19.83 -11.52
N ASP A 160 17.27 19.07 -12.63
CA ASP A 160 16.57 19.37 -13.87
C ASP A 160 15.34 18.45 -14.11
N ILE A 161 14.97 17.67 -13.13
CA ILE A 161 13.78 16.79 -13.18
C ILE A 161 12.61 17.50 -12.49
N PRO A 162 11.58 17.94 -13.23
CA PRO A 162 10.45 18.64 -12.63
C PRO A 162 9.57 17.71 -11.80
N LEU A 163 8.74 18.28 -10.93
CA LEU A 163 7.69 17.62 -10.14
C LEU A 163 8.18 16.66 -9.06
N ILE A 164 9.42 16.23 -9.06
CA ILE A 164 9.95 15.34 -7.99
C ILE A 164 10.51 16.20 -6.86
N ASP A 165 9.96 15.98 -5.66
CA ASP A 165 10.49 16.62 -4.44
C ASP A 165 11.80 15.93 -4.03
N LYS A 166 12.91 16.66 -4.13
CA LYS A 166 14.24 16.18 -3.72
C LYS A 166 14.30 15.79 -2.23
N TYR A 167 13.46 16.38 -1.38
CA TYR A 167 13.41 16.04 0.04
C TYR A 167 12.63 14.75 0.29
N ALA A 168 11.68 14.41 -0.58
CA ALA A 168 11.07 13.07 -0.57
C ALA A 168 12.12 12.01 -0.95
N ALA A 169 12.93 12.26 -1.98
CA ALA A 169 14.04 11.38 -2.33
C ALA A 169 15.10 11.27 -1.21
N PHE A 170 15.39 12.37 -0.51
CA PHE A 170 16.26 12.35 0.67
C PHE A 170 15.67 11.49 1.79
N GLN A 171 14.36 11.54 2.02
CA GLN A 171 13.73 10.71 3.06
C GLN A 171 13.91 9.22 2.78
N LEU A 172 13.82 8.78 1.52
CA LEU A 172 14.10 7.39 1.14
C LEU A 172 15.53 6.98 1.50
N LEU A 173 16.51 7.87 1.24
CA LEU A 173 17.89 7.63 1.67
C LEU A 173 18.02 7.56 3.20
N ASP A 174 17.39 8.48 3.93
CA ASP A 174 17.47 8.55 5.40
C ASP A 174 16.85 7.33 6.08
N ASP A 175 15.74 6.82 5.52
CA ASP A 175 15.06 5.63 6.03
C ASP A 175 15.98 4.39 5.96
N ASP A 176 16.74 4.23 4.88
CA ASP A 176 17.70 3.14 4.72
C ASP A 176 19.04 3.41 5.44
N TRP A 177 19.43 4.69 5.53
CA TRP A 177 20.74 5.10 6.04
C TRP A 177 21.02 4.67 7.48
N THR A 178 19.99 4.66 8.31
CA THR A 178 20.13 4.25 9.72
C THR A 178 20.68 2.81 9.83
N GLY A 179 20.15 1.88 9.01
CA GLY A 179 20.63 0.51 8.96
C GLY A 179 22.04 0.40 8.35
N ILE A 180 22.26 1.11 7.24
CA ILE A 180 23.57 1.11 6.54
C ILE A 180 24.69 1.65 7.42
N SER A 181 24.46 2.74 8.13
CA SER A 181 25.46 3.39 9.01
C SER A 181 25.87 2.47 10.15
N ILE A 182 24.94 1.77 10.78
CA ILE A 182 25.22 0.78 11.83
C ILE A 182 26.09 -0.37 11.28
N ASP A 183 25.72 -0.92 10.15
CA ASP A 183 26.50 -1.98 9.50
C ASP A 183 27.92 -1.53 9.14
N LEU A 184 28.07 -0.30 8.64
CA LEU A 184 29.37 0.29 8.32
C LEU A 184 30.24 0.48 9.57
N GLU A 185 29.65 0.94 10.68
CA GLU A 185 30.35 1.05 11.98
C GLU A 185 30.83 -0.32 12.47
N MET A 186 30.00 -1.34 12.36
CA MET A 186 30.36 -2.72 12.69
C MET A 186 31.52 -3.23 11.82
N LEU A 187 31.44 -3.01 10.50
CA LEU A 187 32.48 -3.39 9.55
C LEU A 187 33.82 -2.68 9.81
N GLN A 188 33.79 -1.38 10.13
CA GLN A 188 35.00 -0.63 10.44
C GLN A 188 35.61 -1.04 11.78
N THR A 189 34.80 -1.48 12.73
CA THR A 189 35.26 -1.89 14.07
C THR A 189 35.74 -3.34 14.10
N GLU A 190 35.00 -4.27 13.47
CA GLU A 190 35.23 -5.71 13.56
C GLU A 190 35.92 -6.31 12.33
N GLY A 191 36.01 -5.53 11.25
CA GLY A 191 36.51 -5.96 9.96
C GLY A 191 35.50 -6.71 9.11
N PHE A 192 35.85 -6.99 7.87
CA PHE A 192 34.97 -7.62 6.88
C PHE A 192 34.44 -9.01 7.31
N ALA A 193 35.15 -9.69 8.18
CA ALA A 193 34.73 -10.99 8.73
C ALA A 193 33.42 -10.92 9.52
N ALA A 194 32.98 -9.72 9.94
CA ALA A 194 31.68 -9.50 10.60
C ALA A 194 30.50 -9.88 9.70
N THR A 195 30.64 -9.76 8.36
CA THR A 195 29.60 -10.17 7.40
C THR A 195 29.29 -11.67 7.44
N LYS A 196 30.22 -12.48 7.94
CA LYS A 196 30.10 -13.95 8.00
C LYS A 196 29.79 -14.46 9.42
N LYS A 197 29.40 -13.57 10.31
CA LYS A 197 29.01 -13.91 11.69
C LYS A 197 27.49 -14.04 11.82
N VAL A 198 27.08 -14.84 12.79
CA VAL A 198 25.70 -15.02 13.23
C VAL A 198 25.59 -14.85 14.73
N ASP A 199 24.54 -14.22 15.19
CA ASP A 199 24.25 -13.98 16.60
C ASP A 199 23.06 -14.82 17.08
N PRO A 200 22.99 -15.15 18.39
CA PRO A 200 21.79 -15.74 18.94
C PRO A 200 20.63 -14.75 18.86
N ASN A 201 19.49 -15.19 18.33
CA ASN A 201 18.25 -14.38 18.36
C ASN A 201 17.63 -14.44 19.76
N LEU A 202 17.78 -13.37 20.54
CA LEU A 202 17.26 -13.26 21.90
C LEU A 202 15.91 -12.58 21.88
N VAL A 203 14.85 -13.29 22.30
CA VAL A 203 13.47 -12.80 22.35
C VAL A 203 12.99 -12.77 23.80
N ILE A 204 12.34 -11.66 24.18
CA ILE A 204 11.75 -11.55 25.51
C ILE A 204 10.40 -12.28 25.53
N LYS A 205 10.29 -13.34 26.33
CA LYS A 205 9.04 -14.07 26.57
C LYS A 205 8.57 -13.92 27.99
N LYS A 206 7.27 -13.74 28.18
CA LYS A 206 6.66 -13.79 29.51
C LYS A 206 6.52 -15.24 29.97
N LYS A 207 7.27 -15.62 31.01
CA LYS A 207 7.15 -16.89 31.70
C LYS A 207 6.87 -16.61 33.18
N ASP A 208 5.77 -17.17 33.68
CA ASP A 208 5.31 -16.97 35.06
C ASP A 208 5.16 -15.50 35.47
N GLY A 209 4.71 -14.64 34.52
CA GLY A 209 4.51 -13.20 34.76
C GLY A 209 5.80 -12.37 34.80
N LYS A 210 6.98 -12.95 34.48
CA LYS A 210 8.27 -12.27 34.39
C LYS A 210 8.79 -12.31 32.96
N ASP A 211 9.38 -11.21 32.53
CA ASP A 211 10.08 -11.14 31.25
C ASP A 211 11.38 -11.96 31.37
N GLN A 212 11.56 -12.91 30.46
CA GLN A 212 12.74 -13.77 30.39
C GLN A 212 13.26 -13.76 28.95
N GLU A 213 14.58 -13.50 28.79
CA GLU A 213 15.23 -13.67 27.50
C GLU A 213 15.38 -15.16 27.16
N VAL A 214 14.89 -15.52 25.98
CA VAL A 214 14.99 -16.90 25.46
C VAL A 214 15.58 -16.82 24.06
N GLN A 215 16.57 -17.68 23.79
CA GLN A 215 17.11 -17.78 22.44
C GLN A 215 16.13 -18.51 21.52
N GLU A 216 15.72 -17.83 20.44
CA GLU A 216 14.88 -18.37 19.38
C GLU A 216 15.61 -18.38 18.04
N GLY A 217 16.49 -19.36 17.86
CA GLY A 217 17.27 -19.49 16.64
C GLY A 217 18.45 -18.53 16.58
N TRP A 218 18.76 -18.08 15.36
CA TRP A 218 19.93 -17.27 15.03
C TRP A 218 19.54 -16.14 14.08
N VAL A 219 20.28 -15.05 14.11
CA VAL A 219 20.20 -13.93 13.17
C VAL A 219 21.58 -13.65 12.59
N GLY A 220 21.62 -13.10 11.39
CA GLY A 220 22.90 -12.65 10.84
C GLY A 220 23.38 -11.40 11.56
N HIS A 221 24.66 -11.32 11.81
CA HIS A 221 25.26 -10.15 12.48
C HIS A 221 25.12 -8.89 11.63
N ILE A 222 25.41 -8.99 10.33
CA ILE A 222 25.23 -7.92 9.35
C ILE A 222 24.28 -8.37 8.23
N ILE A 223 24.47 -9.57 7.67
CA ILE A 223 23.69 -10.07 6.55
C ILE A 223 22.45 -10.80 7.09
N PRO A 224 21.20 -10.32 6.79
CA PRO A 224 19.99 -10.92 7.31
C PRO A 224 19.74 -12.34 6.78
N PHE A 225 19.08 -13.18 7.56
CA PHE A 225 18.74 -14.56 7.18
C PHE A 225 17.79 -14.63 5.99
N ASP A 226 16.76 -13.80 5.98
CA ASP A 226 15.78 -13.71 4.91
C ASP A 226 16.41 -13.36 3.56
N LEU A 227 17.39 -12.47 3.53
CA LEU A 227 18.15 -12.13 2.32
C LEU A 227 18.95 -13.32 1.79
N VAL A 228 19.60 -14.08 2.69
CA VAL A 228 20.34 -15.29 2.30
C VAL A 228 19.40 -16.38 1.81
N GLN A 229 18.27 -16.55 2.49
CA GLN A 229 17.22 -17.50 2.11
C GLN A 229 16.65 -17.17 0.73
N ALA A 230 16.31 -15.91 0.49
CA ALA A 230 15.74 -15.46 -0.80
C ALA A 230 16.75 -15.55 -1.96
N THR A 231 18.05 -15.43 -1.69
CA THR A 231 19.08 -15.36 -2.76
C THR A 231 19.85 -16.65 -2.99
N LEU A 232 20.38 -17.25 -1.92
CA LEU A 232 21.27 -18.41 -2.00
C LEU A 232 20.57 -19.74 -1.70
N LEU A 233 19.39 -19.68 -1.03
CA LEU A 233 18.61 -20.85 -0.62
C LEU A 233 17.17 -20.75 -1.13
N SER A 234 16.97 -20.11 -2.29
CA SER A 234 15.64 -19.84 -2.85
C SER A 234 14.82 -21.11 -3.05
N ALA A 235 15.45 -22.22 -3.49
CA ALA A 235 14.75 -23.48 -3.71
C ALA A 235 14.12 -24.04 -2.42
N GLU A 236 14.86 -24.02 -1.30
CA GLU A 236 14.35 -24.46 0.00
C GLU A 236 13.32 -23.50 0.59
N THR A 237 13.48 -22.20 0.32
CA THR A 237 12.55 -21.16 0.72
C THR A 237 11.24 -21.27 -0.03
N ASP A 238 11.28 -21.49 -1.35
CA ASP A 238 10.09 -21.68 -2.20
C ASP A 238 9.34 -22.96 -1.81
N GLU A 239 10.07 -24.04 -1.47
CA GLU A 239 9.46 -25.28 -0.99
C GLU A 239 8.73 -25.07 0.34
N LEU A 240 9.30 -24.30 1.26
CA LEU A 240 8.66 -23.95 2.55
C LEU A 240 7.40 -23.09 2.31
N HIS A 241 7.50 -22.04 1.49
CA HIS A 241 6.38 -21.18 1.13
C HIS A 241 5.26 -21.96 0.42
N GLY A 242 5.60 -22.94 -0.41
CA GLY A 242 4.62 -23.83 -1.03
C GLY A 242 3.81 -24.63 -0.01
N LEU A 243 4.46 -25.14 1.04
CA LEU A 243 3.78 -25.83 2.15
C LEU A 243 2.93 -24.88 2.99
N GLU A 244 3.42 -23.68 3.27
CA GLU A 244 2.68 -22.64 3.99
C GLU A 244 1.44 -22.19 3.21
N SER A 245 1.57 -21.98 1.90
CA SER A 245 0.44 -21.66 1.01
C SER A 245 -0.60 -22.79 1.01
N ARG A 246 -0.14 -24.04 0.90
CA ARG A 246 -1.05 -25.20 0.98
C ARG A 246 -1.76 -25.29 2.32
N LEU A 247 -1.07 -24.97 3.42
CA LEU A 247 -1.69 -24.92 4.76
C LEU A 247 -2.74 -23.82 4.85
N ALA A 248 -2.49 -22.66 4.23
CA ALA A 248 -3.40 -21.51 4.21
C ALA A 248 -4.68 -21.77 3.37
N GLU A 249 -4.66 -22.71 2.41
CA GLU A 249 -5.82 -23.09 1.61
C GLU A 249 -6.79 -24.02 2.37
N ILE A 250 -6.30 -24.81 3.32
CA ILE A 250 -7.10 -25.83 4.03
C ILE A 250 -8.37 -25.26 4.72
N PRO A 251 -8.34 -24.09 5.38
CA PRO A 251 -9.56 -23.50 5.96
C PRO A 251 -10.68 -23.27 4.93
N SER A 252 -10.36 -22.78 3.74
CA SER A 252 -11.34 -22.58 2.65
C SER A 252 -11.88 -23.92 2.11
N GLU A 253 -11.07 -24.99 2.15
CA GLU A 253 -11.55 -26.32 1.79
C GLU A 253 -12.52 -26.86 2.84
N TYR A 254 -12.31 -26.58 4.14
CA TYR A 254 -13.29 -26.91 5.18
C TYR A 254 -14.60 -26.14 5.00
N GLU A 255 -14.54 -24.84 4.73
CA GLU A 255 -15.71 -24.02 4.43
C GLU A 255 -16.49 -24.56 3.23
N SER A 256 -15.79 -24.90 2.14
CA SER A 256 -16.43 -25.50 0.95
C SER A 256 -17.15 -26.80 1.25
N ILE A 257 -16.58 -27.65 2.12
CA ILE A 257 -17.23 -28.90 2.53
C ILE A 257 -18.46 -28.61 3.40
N LEU A 258 -18.39 -27.62 4.30
CA LEU A 258 -19.53 -27.18 5.11
C LEU A 258 -20.69 -26.65 4.24
N ASP A 259 -20.36 -25.93 3.17
CA ASP A 259 -21.35 -25.42 2.21
C ASP A 259 -21.96 -26.52 1.32
N GLU A 260 -21.21 -27.61 1.06
CA GLU A 260 -21.72 -28.81 0.37
C GLU A 260 -22.69 -29.60 1.22
N MET A 261 -22.68 -29.47 2.57
CA MET A 261 -23.56 -30.19 3.49
C MET A 261 -24.96 -29.58 3.51
N THR A 262 -25.98 -30.43 3.39
CA THR A 262 -27.37 -30.00 3.55
C THR A 262 -27.69 -29.71 5.05
N GLU A 263 -28.78 -28.98 5.32
CA GLU A 263 -29.20 -28.72 6.70
C GLU A 263 -29.49 -30.03 7.46
N GLU A 264 -30.04 -31.08 6.78
CA GLU A 264 -30.25 -32.40 7.35
C GLU A 264 -28.93 -33.10 7.70
N ASP A 265 -27.89 -32.91 6.85
CA ASP A 265 -26.54 -33.42 7.12
C ASP A 265 -25.93 -32.73 8.35
N LYS A 266 -26.06 -31.44 8.47
CA LYS A 266 -25.56 -30.65 9.61
C LYS A 266 -26.27 -31.05 10.91
N GLU A 267 -27.58 -31.20 10.89
CA GLU A 267 -28.33 -31.69 12.04
C GLU A 267 -27.93 -33.12 12.46
N SER A 268 -27.73 -34.02 11.50
CA SER A 268 -27.27 -35.40 11.75
C SER A 268 -25.81 -35.47 12.21
N CYS A 269 -25.04 -34.44 11.98
CA CYS A 269 -23.60 -34.30 12.29
C CYS A 269 -23.32 -33.28 13.39
N ASN A 270 -24.30 -32.90 14.20
CA ASN A 270 -24.13 -31.89 15.25
C ASN A 270 -23.03 -32.25 16.28
N ASP A 271 -22.74 -33.57 16.44
CA ASP A 271 -21.62 -34.08 17.23
C ASP A 271 -20.23 -33.92 16.57
N VAL A 272 -20.18 -33.67 15.26
CA VAL A 272 -18.96 -33.53 14.46
C VAL A 272 -18.58 -32.06 14.23
N LEU A 273 -19.54 -31.16 14.43
CA LEU A 273 -19.35 -29.71 14.32
C LEU A 273 -19.15 -29.06 15.68
N THR A 274 -18.59 -27.85 15.68
CA THR A 274 -18.54 -26.97 16.86
C THR A 274 -19.96 -26.57 17.29
N GLU A 275 -20.13 -26.07 18.51
CA GLU A 275 -21.43 -25.56 19.01
C GLU A 275 -22.03 -24.47 18.12
N GLU A 276 -21.17 -23.71 17.41
CA GLU A 276 -21.54 -22.66 16.47
C GLU A 276 -21.83 -23.21 15.06
N GLY A 277 -21.46 -24.47 14.78
CA GLY A 277 -21.68 -25.15 13.50
C GLY A 277 -20.75 -24.71 12.38
N ASP A 278 -19.70 -23.96 12.70
CA ASP A 278 -18.77 -23.28 11.76
C ASP A 278 -17.47 -24.05 11.51
N ALA A 279 -17.17 -25.09 12.29
CA ALA A 279 -15.94 -25.87 12.12
C ALA A 279 -16.14 -27.35 12.51
N PHE A 280 -15.28 -28.20 11.95
CA PHE A 280 -15.27 -29.64 12.24
C PHE A 280 -14.47 -29.98 13.51
N VAL A 281 -14.97 -30.94 14.31
CA VAL A 281 -14.25 -31.50 15.45
C VAL A 281 -13.53 -32.79 15.03
N PRO A 282 -12.19 -32.75 14.79
CA PRO A 282 -11.46 -33.85 14.11
C PRO A 282 -11.64 -35.25 14.74
N LYS A 283 -11.74 -35.32 16.07
CA LYS A 283 -11.91 -36.59 16.80
C LYS A 283 -13.27 -37.23 16.55
N GLU A 284 -14.29 -36.41 16.44
CA GLU A 284 -15.67 -36.88 16.27
C GLU A 284 -15.93 -37.26 14.80
N VAL A 285 -15.27 -36.58 13.84
CA VAL A 285 -15.32 -36.94 12.41
C VAL A 285 -14.95 -38.39 12.18
N SER A 286 -13.84 -38.87 12.75
CA SER A 286 -13.39 -40.26 12.59
C SER A 286 -14.35 -41.27 13.24
N LYS A 287 -15.07 -40.91 14.30
CA LYS A 287 -16.10 -41.76 14.92
C LYS A 287 -17.34 -41.87 14.03
N LYS A 288 -17.81 -40.72 13.54
CA LYS A 288 -19.00 -40.65 12.69
C LYS A 288 -18.83 -41.44 11.39
N ILE A 289 -17.66 -41.35 10.77
CA ILE A 289 -17.31 -42.17 9.58
C ILE A 289 -17.46 -43.66 9.89
N LYS A 290 -17.03 -44.15 11.06
CA LYS A 290 -17.17 -45.56 11.47
C LYS A 290 -18.63 -45.98 11.70
N GLU A 291 -19.47 -45.06 12.18
CA GLU A 291 -20.91 -45.29 12.37
C GLU A 291 -21.62 -45.36 11.01
N LEU A 292 -21.38 -44.39 10.12
CA LEU A 292 -21.96 -44.33 8.78
C LEU A 292 -21.55 -45.50 7.89
N LYS A 293 -20.41 -46.15 8.14
CA LYS A 293 -20.01 -47.38 7.42
C LYS A 293 -20.98 -48.57 7.63
N LYS A 294 -21.81 -48.51 8.65
CA LYS A 294 -22.82 -49.57 8.95
C LYS A 294 -24.11 -49.34 8.16
N ASP A 295 -24.37 -48.14 7.72
CA ASP A 295 -25.53 -47.77 6.93
C ASP A 295 -25.17 -47.68 5.45
N ARG A 296 -26.04 -48.23 4.57
CA ARG A 296 -25.85 -48.27 3.11
C ARG A 296 -26.85 -47.39 2.37
N SER A 297 -27.58 -46.51 3.05
CA SER A 297 -28.45 -45.57 2.38
C SER A 297 -27.64 -44.60 1.50
N PRO A 298 -28.20 -44.12 0.38
CA PRO A 298 -27.49 -43.17 -0.50
C PRO A 298 -27.07 -41.91 0.23
N GLU A 299 -27.88 -41.38 1.13
CA GLU A 299 -27.60 -40.18 1.95
C GLU A 299 -26.40 -40.42 2.88
N SER A 300 -26.39 -41.56 3.63
CA SER A 300 -25.27 -41.92 4.52
C SER A 300 -23.96 -42.16 3.74
N VAL A 301 -24.03 -42.62 2.50
CA VAL A 301 -22.86 -42.80 1.66
C VAL A 301 -22.32 -41.42 1.18
N ALA A 302 -23.21 -40.50 0.80
CA ALA A 302 -22.82 -39.14 0.38
C ALA A 302 -22.17 -38.39 1.56
N LEU A 303 -22.82 -38.34 2.72
CA LEU A 303 -22.31 -37.69 3.92
C LEU A 303 -20.95 -38.29 4.37
N ARG A 304 -20.84 -39.63 4.34
CA ARG A 304 -19.57 -40.28 4.64
C ARG A 304 -18.47 -39.85 3.72
N THR A 305 -18.73 -39.66 2.40
CA THR A 305 -17.74 -39.20 1.43
C THR A 305 -17.26 -37.81 1.76
N LEU A 306 -18.13 -36.90 2.20
CA LEU A 306 -17.74 -35.56 2.66
C LEU A 306 -16.88 -35.63 3.92
N LEU A 307 -17.28 -36.42 4.91
CA LEU A 307 -16.51 -36.58 6.15
C LEU A 307 -15.15 -37.29 5.89
N GLU A 308 -15.04 -38.21 4.94
CA GLU A 308 -13.77 -38.82 4.52
C GLU A 308 -12.84 -37.78 3.88
N LYS A 309 -13.38 -36.78 3.13
CA LYS A 309 -12.59 -35.61 2.66
C LYS A 309 -12.07 -34.81 3.84
N VAL A 310 -12.93 -34.52 4.85
CA VAL A 310 -12.53 -33.79 6.07
C VAL A 310 -11.43 -34.56 6.82
N GLU A 311 -11.56 -35.88 7.01
CA GLU A 311 -10.54 -36.71 7.68
C GLU A 311 -9.19 -36.66 6.91
N SER A 312 -9.23 -36.68 5.57
CA SER A 312 -8.06 -36.54 4.74
C SER A 312 -7.41 -35.16 4.90
N LEU A 313 -8.23 -34.10 4.97
CA LEU A 313 -7.73 -32.73 5.20
C LEU A 313 -7.07 -32.58 6.57
N VAL A 314 -7.71 -33.08 7.63
CA VAL A 314 -7.15 -33.09 9.01
C VAL A 314 -5.79 -33.79 9.04
N LYS A 315 -5.67 -34.92 8.34
CA LYS A 315 -4.42 -35.65 8.26
C LYS A 315 -3.36 -34.87 7.50
N SER A 316 -3.74 -34.33 6.34
CA SER A 316 -2.87 -33.50 5.50
C SER A 316 -2.40 -32.26 6.25
N GLU A 317 -3.28 -31.56 6.94
CA GLU A 317 -2.94 -30.39 7.77
C GLU A 317 -1.90 -30.73 8.85
N LYS A 318 -2.07 -31.86 9.53
CA LYS A 318 -1.11 -32.30 10.54
C LYS A 318 0.24 -32.67 9.95
N GLU A 319 0.25 -33.35 8.82
CA GLU A 319 1.48 -33.71 8.09
C GLU A 319 2.20 -32.46 7.60
N ILE A 320 1.50 -31.52 6.94
CA ILE A 320 2.05 -30.26 6.46
C ILE A 320 2.60 -29.42 7.61
N LYS A 321 1.89 -29.28 8.74
CA LYS A 321 2.40 -28.56 9.93
C LYS A 321 3.69 -29.19 10.48
N ALA A 322 3.78 -30.50 10.50
CA ALA A 322 4.99 -31.19 10.94
C ALA A 322 6.15 -31.00 9.95
N GLU A 323 5.85 -31.02 8.65
CA GLU A 323 6.85 -30.80 7.59
C GLU A 323 7.35 -29.35 7.58
N ILE A 324 6.46 -28.35 7.67
CA ILE A 324 6.82 -26.93 7.84
C ILE A 324 7.76 -26.74 9.01
N LYS A 325 7.44 -27.31 10.16
CA LYS A 325 8.29 -27.22 11.35
C LYS A 325 9.68 -27.80 11.12
N ALA A 326 9.75 -28.98 10.49
CA ALA A 326 11.02 -29.65 10.22
C ALA A 326 11.86 -28.88 9.18
N LYS A 327 11.22 -28.44 8.07
CA LYS A 327 11.90 -27.69 6.99
C LYS A 327 12.32 -26.30 7.45
N SER A 328 11.50 -25.60 8.23
CA SER A 328 11.86 -24.29 8.80
C SER A 328 13.09 -24.41 9.70
N ALA A 329 13.15 -25.43 10.58
CA ALA A 329 14.32 -25.67 11.41
C ALA A 329 15.57 -26.04 10.58
N ALA A 330 15.42 -26.85 9.53
CA ALA A 330 16.50 -27.21 8.63
C ALA A 330 17.00 -26.00 7.82
N LEU A 331 16.07 -25.16 7.32
CA LEU A 331 16.40 -23.93 6.60
C LEU A 331 17.15 -22.95 7.50
N GLN A 332 16.75 -22.76 8.75
CA GLN A 332 17.45 -21.94 9.73
C GLN A 332 18.89 -22.42 9.97
N ALA A 333 19.07 -23.73 10.17
CA ALA A 333 20.41 -24.31 10.36
C ALA A 333 21.27 -24.16 9.10
N LYS A 334 20.69 -24.39 7.91
CA LYS A 334 21.39 -24.25 6.62
C LYS A 334 21.76 -22.79 6.34
N THR A 335 20.87 -21.84 6.66
CA THR A 335 21.14 -20.40 6.51
C THR A 335 22.32 -19.97 7.37
N LYS A 336 22.35 -20.39 8.64
CA LYS A 336 23.50 -20.16 9.53
C LYS A 336 24.79 -20.66 8.90
N ASP A 337 24.85 -21.94 8.53
CA ASP A 337 26.01 -22.57 7.90
C ASP A 337 26.46 -21.84 6.61
N THR A 338 25.49 -21.37 5.83
CA THR A 338 25.71 -20.60 4.59
C THR A 338 26.38 -19.27 4.90
N ILE A 339 25.86 -18.50 5.88
CA ILE A 339 26.48 -17.23 6.29
C ILE A 339 27.90 -17.41 6.78
N GLU A 340 28.15 -18.40 7.65
CA GLU A 340 29.49 -18.70 8.19
C GLU A 340 30.50 -19.12 7.12
N ARG A 341 30.03 -19.60 5.95
CA ARG A 341 30.86 -20.07 4.84
C ARG A 341 30.81 -19.20 3.59
N LEU A 342 30.22 -18.02 3.66
CA LEU A 342 30.21 -17.10 2.50
C LEU A 342 31.61 -16.83 1.98
N SER A 343 31.77 -16.83 0.66
CA SER A 343 32.94 -16.21 0.04
C SER A 343 32.89 -14.69 0.21
N ASP A 344 34.02 -14.01 0.05
CA ASP A 344 34.01 -12.52 0.11
C ASP A 344 33.18 -11.94 -1.02
N GLU A 345 33.19 -12.54 -2.20
CA GLU A 345 32.35 -12.12 -3.35
C GLU A 345 30.84 -12.25 -3.05
N GLN A 346 30.44 -13.39 -2.46
CA GLN A 346 29.04 -13.59 -2.07
C GLN A 346 28.61 -12.59 -0.98
N ALA A 347 29.47 -12.30 -0.01
CA ALA A 347 29.18 -11.33 1.04
C ALA A 347 29.04 -9.91 0.47
N LEU A 348 29.88 -9.52 -0.49
CA LEU A 348 29.77 -8.23 -1.19
C LEU A 348 28.47 -8.12 -2.00
N ASP A 349 28.09 -9.16 -2.74
CA ASP A 349 26.82 -9.22 -3.49
C ASP A 349 25.61 -9.09 -2.56
N LEU A 350 25.64 -9.75 -1.39
CA LEU A 350 24.57 -9.64 -0.40
C LEU A 350 24.52 -8.26 0.26
N LEU A 351 25.65 -7.62 0.51
CA LEU A 351 25.68 -6.22 0.98
C LEU A 351 25.11 -5.25 -0.06
N GLU A 352 25.45 -5.44 -1.34
CA GLU A 352 24.88 -4.65 -2.43
C GLU A 352 23.36 -4.80 -2.51
N LYS A 353 22.86 -6.03 -2.38
CA LYS A 353 21.41 -6.30 -2.31
C LYS A 353 20.74 -5.75 -1.04
N LYS A 354 21.45 -5.70 0.08
CA LYS A 354 20.92 -5.16 1.35
C LYS A 354 20.85 -3.63 1.37
N TRP A 355 21.93 -2.96 0.91
CA TRP A 355 22.08 -1.51 1.09
C TRP A 355 21.65 -0.69 -0.14
N ILE A 356 21.91 -1.25 -1.33
CA ILE A 356 21.78 -0.48 -2.58
C ILE A 356 20.46 -0.79 -3.29
N ALA A 357 20.10 -2.05 -3.43
CA ALA A 357 18.93 -2.43 -4.19
C ALA A 357 17.63 -1.85 -3.67
N PRO A 358 17.32 -1.82 -2.34
CA PRO A 358 16.09 -1.23 -1.82
C PRO A 358 16.00 0.27 -2.09
N LEU A 359 17.11 1.00 -1.90
CA LEU A 359 17.17 2.44 -2.15
C LEU A 359 16.92 2.76 -3.64
N ILE A 360 17.55 1.99 -4.54
CA ILE A 360 17.33 2.15 -5.98
C ILE A 360 15.87 1.88 -6.34
N GLU A 361 15.30 0.78 -5.85
CA GLU A 361 13.90 0.45 -6.10
C GLU A 361 12.95 1.54 -5.61
N SER A 362 13.20 2.07 -4.40
CA SER A 362 12.40 3.14 -3.82
C SER A 362 12.50 4.44 -4.61
N ILE A 363 13.70 4.83 -5.04
CA ILE A 363 13.91 6.02 -5.86
C ILE A 363 13.24 5.88 -7.23
N HIS A 364 13.32 4.71 -7.86
CA HIS A 364 12.68 4.47 -9.16
C HIS A 364 11.14 4.51 -9.12
N LYS A 365 10.52 4.46 -7.94
CA LYS A 365 9.07 4.66 -7.76
C LYS A 365 8.65 6.14 -7.71
N LEU A 366 9.58 7.08 -7.58
CA LEU A 366 9.25 8.51 -7.47
C LEU A 366 8.47 9.06 -8.68
N PRO A 367 8.80 8.75 -9.95
CA PRO A 367 7.97 9.14 -11.08
C PRO A 367 6.52 8.64 -10.99
N ASP A 368 6.31 7.40 -10.54
CA ASP A 368 4.97 6.86 -10.34
C ASP A 368 4.16 7.66 -9.31
N THR A 369 4.80 8.15 -8.23
CA THR A 369 4.12 8.98 -7.22
C THR A 369 3.63 10.31 -7.80
N VAL A 370 4.39 10.91 -8.73
CA VAL A 370 4.01 12.12 -9.46
C VAL A 370 2.79 11.85 -10.35
N ILE A 371 2.82 10.75 -11.10
CA ILE A 371 1.73 10.33 -11.98
C ILE A 371 0.47 10.03 -11.16
N ASP A 372 0.59 9.28 -10.09
CA ASP A 372 -0.54 8.91 -9.21
C ASP A 372 -1.13 10.15 -8.51
N SER A 373 -0.31 11.14 -8.17
CA SER A 373 -0.78 12.43 -7.66
C SER A 373 -1.62 13.19 -8.70
N LEU A 374 -1.17 13.26 -9.96
CA LEU A 374 -1.94 13.89 -11.04
C LEU A 374 -3.24 13.14 -11.31
N VAL A 375 -3.20 11.80 -11.38
CA VAL A 375 -4.39 10.95 -11.56
C VAL A 375 -5.40 11.23 -10.44
N SER A 376 -4.95 11.23 -9.18
CA SER A 376 -5.81 11.46 -8.01
C SER A 376 -6.45 12.85 -8.03
N LYS A 377 -5.70 13.89 -8.40
CA LYS A 377 -6.22 15.25 -8.53
C LYS A 377 -7.30 15.36 -9.62
N ILE A 378 -7.07 14.75 -10.79
CA ILE A 378 -8.06 14.76 -11.89
C ILE A 378 -9.30 13.95 -11.51
N GLN A 379 -9.13 12.77 -10.90
CA GLN A 379 -10.26 11.96 -10.41
C GLN A 379 -11.07 12.68 -9.33
N ALA A 380 -10.41 13.40 -8.43
CA ALA A 380 -11.08 14.20 -7.41
C ALA A 380 -11.95 15.30 -8.04
N LEU A 381 -11.44 16.00 -9.06
CA LEU A 381 -12.22 17.00 -9.82
C LEU A 381 -13.37 16.36 -10.58
N GLN A 382 -13.16 15.21 -11.22
CA GLN A 382 -14.21 14.48 -11.92
C GLN A 382 -15.32 14.05 -10.94
N ASN A 383 -14.95 13.48 -9.80
CA ASN A 383 -15.92 13.03 -8.78
C ASN A 383 -16.65 14.19 -8.14
N LYS A 384 -15.99 15.35 -7.96
CA LYS A 384 -16.59 16.57 -7.41
C LYS A 384 -17.81 17.03 -8.20
N TYR A 385 -17.78 16.89 -9.52
CA TYR A 385 -18.85 17.31 -10.43
C TYR A 385 -19.57 16.15 -11.14
N ALA A 386 -19.37 14.91 -10.68
CA ALA A 386 -19.93 13.71 -11.30
C ALA A 386 -21.45 13.62 -11.14
N THR A 387 -21.98 14.08 -10.01
CA THR A 387 -23.43 14.09 -9.73
C THR A 387 -23.94 15.51 -9.78
N THR A 388 -24.79 15.80 -10.74
CA THR A 388 -25.36 17.13 -10.93
C THR A 388 -26.69 17.29 -10.17
N PHE A 389 -27.01 18.53 -9.81
CA PHE A 389 -28.31 18.85 -9.21
C PHE A 389 -29.45 18.42 -10.14
N PHE A 390 -29.27 18.62 -11.45
CA PHE A 390 -30.31 18.24 -12.44
C PHE A 390 -30.52 16.71 -12.49
N GLU A 391 -29.49 15.91 -12.41
CA GLU A 391 -29.60 14.44 -12.35
C GLU A 391 -30.28 13.99 -11.05
N VAL A 392 -29.95 14.60 -9.91
CA VAL A 392 -30.61 14.31 -8.63
C VAL A 392 -32.10 14.67 -8.68
N GLU A 393 -32.45 15.82 -9.24
CA GLU A 393 -33.83 16.24 -9.43
C GLU A 393 -34.61 15.25 -10.32
N GLN A 394 -34.00 14.79 -11.40
CA GLN A 394 -34.59 13.77 -12.25
C GLN A 394 -34.78 12.43 -11.51
N GLN A 395 -33.76 11.95 -10.75
CA GLN A 395 -33.87 10.74 -9.95
C GLN A 395 -34.96 10.83 -8.88
N ILE A 396 -35.10 12.00 -8.23
CA ILE A 396 -36.18 12.24 -7.29
C ILE A 396 -37.53 12.09 -8.00
N SER A 397 -37.71 12.76 -9.15
CA SER A 397 -38.96 12.70 -9.91
C SER A 397 -39.29 11.26 -10.38
N GLU A 398 -38.28 10.50 -10.85
CA GLU A 398 -38.46 9.09 -11.25
C GLU A 398 -38.84 8.22 -10.03
N THR A 399 -38.23 8.47 -8.87
CA THR A 399 -38.50 7.73 -7.64
C THR A 399 -39.92 8.06 -7.12
N GLU A 400 -40.31 9.33 -7.16
CA GLU A 400 -41.67 9.78 -6.81
C GLU A 400 -42.73 9.14 -7.73
N ALA A 401 -42.49 9.11 -9.05
CA ALA A 401 -43.36 8.46 -10.01
C ALA A 401 -43.47 6.94 -9.75
N THR A 402 -42.33 6.27 -9.45
CA THR A 402 -42.30 4.84 -9.13
C THR A 402 -43.10 4.55 -7.85
N LEU A 403 -42.87 5.35 -6.81
CA LEU A 403 -43.57 5.22 -5.53
C LEU A 403 -45.07 5.48 -5.70
N SER A 404 -45.45 6.49 -6.49
CA SER A 404 -46.84 6.76 -6.86
C SER A 404 -47.50 5.57 -7.55
N GLY A 405 -46.77 4.89 -8.48
CA GLY A 405 -47.26 3.67 -9.12
C GLY A 405 -47.41 2.47 -8.14
N MET A 406 -46.47 2.31 -7.19
CA MET A 406 -46.60 1.27 -6.16
C MET A 406 -47.79 1.49 -5.21
N ILE A 407 -48.16 2.76 -4.96
CA ILE A 407 -49.36 3.10 -4.17
C ILE A 407 -50.63 2.62 -4.85
N ASP A 408 -50.70 2.63 -6.19
CA ASP A 408 -51.87 2.15 -6.96
C ASP A 408 -52.15 0.66 -6.79
N ASP A 409 -51.11 -0.12 -6.47
CA ASP A 409 -51.22 -1.58 -6.25
C ASP A 409 -51.63 -1.92 -4.80
N LEU A 410 -51.78 -0.93 -3.90
CA LEU A 410 -52.14 -1.14 -2.52
C LEU A 410 -53.65 -1.20 -2.35
N GLU A 411 -54.16 -2.17 -1.64
CA GLU A 411 -55.55 -2.31 -1.23
C GLU A 411 -55.70 -1.98 0.25
N GLY A 412 -56.76 -1.23 0.60
CA GLY A 412 -57.05 -0.84 1.98
C GLY A 412 -58.53 -0.52 2.21
N ASN A 413 -58.90 -0.17 3.45
CA ASN A 413 -60.23 0.34 3.73
C ASN A 413 -60.44 1.76 3.14
N GLU A 414 -61.68 2.28 3.17
CA GLU A 414 -62.05 3.58 2.57
C GLU A 414 -61.17 4.74 3.11
N TYR A 415 -60.81 4.72 4.40
CA TYR A 415 -59.96 5.75 5.01
C TYR A 415 -58.49 5.61 4.66
N ASP A 416 -58.00 4.39 4.55
CA ASP A 416 -56.64 4.10 4.12
C ASP A 416 -56.45 4.56 2.66
N MET A 417 -57.42 4.26 1.80
CA MET A 417 -57.36 4.68 0.39
C MET A 417 -57.40 6.21 0.23
N LEU A 418 -58.18 6.93 1.09
CA LEU A 418 -58.13 8.39 1.11
C LEU A 418 -56.74 8.91 1.50
N GLY A 419 -56.09 8.31 2.51
CA GLY A 419 -54.74 8.66 2.92
C GLY A 419 -53.70 8.40 1.83
N LEU A 420 -53.79 7.26 1.18
CA LEU A 420 -52.90 6.87 0.06
C LEU A 420 -53.05 7.82 -1.13
N ASN A 421 -54.30 8.23 -1.47
CA ASN A 421 -54.53 9.20 -2.53
C ASN A 421 -53.99 10.59 -2.21
N GLU A 422 -54.05 11.06 -0.96
CA GLU A 422 -53.38 12.29 -0.55
C GLU A 422 -51.86 12.20 -0.60
N LEU A 423 -51.28 11.05 -0.18
CA LEU A 423 -49.85 10.78 -0.30
C LEU A 423 -49.42 10.81 -1.77
N LYS A 424 -50.17 10.17 -2.67
CA LYS A 424 -49.91 10.18 -4.11
C LYS A 424 -49.89 11.59 -4.69
N LYS A 425 -50.82 12.48 -4.27
CA LYS A 425 -50.82 13.90 -4.67
C LYS A 425 -49.55 14.63 -4.22
N LEU A 426 -49.09 14.36 -3.00
CA LEU A 426 -47.83 14.94 -2.48
C LEU A 426 -46.60 14.48 -3.24
N LEU A 427 -46.62 13.28 -3.82
CA LEU A 427 -45.59 12.74 -4.70
C LEU A 427 -45.71 13.20 -6.16
N GLY A 428 -46.51 14.22 -6.47
CA GLY A 428 -46.68 14.75 -7.82
C GLY A 428 -47.58 13.89 -8.72
N GLY A 429 -48.23 12.85 -8.20
CA GLY A 429 -49.17 12.02 -8.94
C GLY A 429 -50.51 12.74 -9.20
N SER A 430 -51.04 12.62 -10.44
CA SER A 430 -52.41 13.07 -10.74
C SER A 430 -53.42 12.20 -9.98
N ALA A 431 -54.29 12.80 -9.17
CA ALA A 431 -55.46 12.10 -8.67
C ALA A 431 -56.44 11.92 -9.85
N GLU A 432 -56.82 10.68 -10.20
CA GLU A 432 -58.03 10.45 -10.98
C GLU A 432 -59.29 10.77 -10.20
#